data_c528d64ee74e6bc3bb13dfbe138a6a46
#
_entry.id   c528d64ee74e6bc3bb13dfbe138a6a46
#
_cell.length_a   1.000
_cell.length_b   1.000
_cell.length_c   1.000
_cell.angle_alpha   90.00
_cell.angle_beta   90.00
_cell.angle_gamma   90.00
#
_symmetry.space_group_name_H-M   'P 1'
#
loop_
_entity.id
_entity.type
_entity.pdbx_description
1 polymer ?
#
loop_
_entity_poly.entity_id
_entity_poly.type
_entity_poly.pdbx_seq_one_letter_code
_entity_poly.pdbx_strand_id
1 'polypeptide(L)'
;MFGTGEQTRDYVYVDDVADAFVRAAERGGGLVINIGTGVETSVNTLYRSMAEAAGVTVEPVRAPARAGELDRSALAITRARTELGWQPRTSLAEGSRAVLDWFRANRL
;
A
#
# COMPACT_ATOMS: atom_id res chain seq x y z
N MET A 1 -10.24 13.56 1.13
CA MET A 1 -8.89 13.51 1.74
C MET A 1 -8.94 14.24 3.08
N PHE A 2 -8.53 13.57 4.14
CA PHE A 2 -8.50 14.17 5.48
C PHE A 2 -7.20 14.94 5.71
N GLY A 3 -7.29 16.12 6.33
CA GLY A 3 -6.14 16.96 6.63
C GLY A 3 -5.37 17.43 5.39
N THR A 4 -4.06 17.55 5.50
CA THR A 4 -3.19 18.06 4.44
C THR A 4 -2.85 17.02 3.37
N GLY A 5 -3.02 15.74 3.67
CA GLY A 5 -2.59 14.65 2.82
C GLY A 5 -1.09 14.34 2.91
N GLU A 6 -0.37 14.97 3.84
CA GLU A 6 1.06 14.72 4.06
C GLU A 6 1.32 13.53 5.00
N GLN A 7 0.30 13.02 5.68
CA GLN A 7 0.45 11.82 6.48
C GLN A 7 0.87 10.64 5.60
N THR A 8 1.75 9.80 6.13
CA THR A 8 2.30 8.68 5.37
C THR A 8 1.78 7.34 5.87
N ARG A 9 1.71 6.39 4.96
CA ARG A 9 1.36 4.99 5.22
C ARG A 9 2.24 4.09 4.36
N ASP A 10 2.24 2.83 4.67
CA ASP A 10 2.91 1.81 3.87
C ASP A 10 1.85 1.11 3.02
N TYR A 11 1.80 1.47 1.75
CA TYR A 11 0.84 0.87 0.80
C TYR A 11 1.49 -0.32 0.11
N VAL A 12 0.98 -1.49 0.37
CA VAL A 12 1.43 -2.75 -0.23
C VAL A 12 0.34 -3.30 -1.16
N TYR A 13 0.75 -3.82 -2.32
CA TYR A 13 -0.20 -4.38 -3.28
C TYR A 13 -0.75 -5.72 -2.80
N VAL A 14 -2.04 -5.96 -3.02
CA VAL A 14 -2.74 -7.14 -2.50
C VAL A 14 -2.14 -8.46 -2.96
N ASP A 15 -1.67 -8.56 -4.20
CA ASP A 15 -1.05 -9.79 -4.69
C ASP A 15 0.29 -10.09 -4.00
N ASP A 16 1.04 -9.05 -3.62
CA ASP A 16 2.26 -9.21 -2.83
C ASP A 16 1.94 -9.74 -1.44
N VAL A 17 0.83 -9.30 -0.85
CA VAL A 17 0.34 -9.84 0.43
C VAL A 17 -0.09 -11.29 0.29
N ALA A 18 -0.79 -11.63 -0.78
CA ALA A 18 -1.20 -13.00 -1.06
C ALA A 18 0.00 -13.94 -1.20
N ASP A 19 1.06 -13.51 -1.88
CA ASP A 19 2.31 -14.26 -1.98
C ASP A 19 2.94 -14.49 -0.59
N ALA A 20 2.89 -13.49 0.28
CA ALA A 20 3.38 -13.63 1.65
C ALA A 20 2.60 -14.70 2.42
N PHE A 21 1.29 -14.78 2.28
CA PHE A 21 0.47 -15.82 2.90
C PHE A 21 0.84 -17.21 2.41
N VAL A 22 1.07 -17.38 1.13
CA VAL A 22 1.49 -18.67 0.55
C VAL A 22 2.82 -19.12 1.16
N ARG A 23 3.79 -18.20 1.25
CA ARG A 23 5.09 -18.48 1.86
C ARG A 23 4.98 -18.80 3.34
N ALA A 24 4.12 -18.09 4.06
CA ALA A 24 3.91 -18.27 5.50
C ALA A 24 3.29 -19.64 5.82
N ALA A 25 2.59 -20.27 4.89
CA ALA A 25 2.06 -21.61 5.07
C ALA A 25 3.17 -22.66 5.25
N GLU A 26 4.40 -22.38 4.78
CA GLU A 26 5.52 -23.33 4.79
C GLU A 26 6.66 -22.89 5.71
N ARG A 27 6.73 -21.61 6.07
CA ARG A 27 7.86 -21.00 6.80
C ARG A 27 7.39 -20.05 7.88
N GLY A 28 8.29 -19.71 8.81
CA GLY A 28 8.06 -18.66 9.81
C GLY A 28 7.10 -19.04 10.92
N GLY A 29 6.89 -20.36 11.17
CA GLY A 29 5.97 -20.83 12.20
C GLY A 29 6.30 -20.26 13.58
N GLY A 30 5.28 -19.76 14.28
CA GLY A 30 5.42 -19.17 15.62
C GLY A 30 5.94 -17.74 15.62
N LEU A 31 6.19 -17.12 14.47
CA LEU A 31 6.68 -15.76 14.37
C LEU A 31 5.58 -14.77 13.99
N VAL A 32 5.71 -13.54 14.47
CA VAL A 32 4.93 -12.40 13.96
C VAL A 32 5.78 -11.68 12.92
N ILE A 33 5.25 -11.56 11.69
CA ILE A 33 6.00 -11.03 10.57
C ILE A 33 5.20 -9.90 9.91
N ASN A 34 5.82 -8.72 9.83
CA ASN A 34 5.20 -7.58 9.16
C ASN A 34 5.32 -7.72 7.64
N ILE A 35 4.23 -7.46 6.95
CA ILE A 35 4.17 -7.48 5.48
C ILE A 35 3.83 -6.07 5.00
N GLY A 36 4.74 -5.47 4.26
CA GLY A 36 4.63 -4.13 3.73
C GLY A 36 5.75 -3.85 2.76
N THR A 37 5.95 -2.60 2.41
CA THR A 37 7.04 -2.19 1.49
C THR A 37 8.25 -1.65 2.24
N GLY A 38 8.08 -1.20 3.46
CA GLY A 38 9.10 -0.46 4.20
C GLY A 38 9.24 0.99 3.73
N VAL A 39 8.38 1.45 2.85
CA VAL A 39 8.44 2.79 2.27
C VAL A 39 7.27 3.62 2.77
N GLU A 40 7.57 4.82 3.28
CA GLU A 40 6.54 5.79 3.63
C GLU A 40 6.03 6.47 2.36
N THR A 41 4.73 6.47 2.17
CA THR A 41 4.09 7.16 1.04
C THR A 41 2.99 8.08 1.58
N SER A 42 3.01 9.34 1.19
CA SER A 42 1.98 10.29 1.60
C SER A 42 0.65 10.00 0.89
N VAL A 43 -0.44 10.39 1.51
CA VAL A 43 -1.78 10.30 0.88
C VAL A 43 -1.82 11.13 -0.39
N ASN A 44 -1.15 12.30 -0.42
CA ASN A 44 -1.04 13.11 -1.63
C ASN A 44 -0.34 12.36 -2.77
N THR A 45 0.74 11.63 -2.48
CA THR A 45 1.46 10.83 -3.49
C THR A 45 0.58 9.69 -3.99
N LEU A 46 -0.13 8.99 -3.11
CA LEU A 46 -1.07 7.95 -3.50
C LEU A 46 -2.15 8.51 -4.43
N TYR A 47 -2.74 9.66 -4.05
CA TYR A 47 -3.77 10.30 -4.86
C TYR A 47 -3.25 10.63 -6.27
N ARG A 48 -2.05 11.22 -6.36
CA ARG A 48 -1.44 11.53 -7.67
C ARG A 48 -1.18 10.28 -8.50
N SER A 49 -0.68 9.21 -7.87
CA SER A 49 -0.43 7.95 -8.57
C SER A 49 -1.72 7.35 -9.15
N MET A 50 -2.80 7.40 -8.39
CA MET A 50 -4.11 6.92 -8.85
C MET A 50 -4.68 7.80 -9.96
N ALA A 51 -4.56 9.11 -9.83
CA ALA A 51 -5.02 10.06 -10.84
C ALA A 51 -4.25 9.90 -12.16
N GLU A 52 -2.95 9.73 -12.09
CA GLU A 52 -2.11 9.45 -13.27
C GLU A 52 -2.50 8.14 -13.94
N ALA A 53 -2.74 7.08 -13.16
CA ALA A 53 -3.19 5.79 -13.70
C ALA A 53 -4.54 5.92 -14.42
N ALA A 54 -5.43 6.75 -13.91
CA ALA A 54 -6.74 7.01 -14.50
C ALA A 54 -6.70 8.01 -15.68
N GLY A 55 -5.59 8.72 -15.86
CA GLY A 55 -5.46 9.74 -16.89
C GLY A 55 -6.31 10.98 -16.61
N VAL A 56 -6.55 11.30 -15.35
CA VAL A 56 -7.39 12.43 -14.95
C VAL A 56 -6.61 13.42 -14.10
N THR A 57 -7.04 14.69 -14.14
CA THR A 57 -6.54 15.77 -13.29
C THR A 57 -7.70 16.29 -12.48
N VAL A 58 -7.84 15.82 -11.25
CA VAL A 58 -8.95 16.19 -10.35
C VAL A 58 -8.36 16.60 -9.02
N GLU A 59 -8.77 17.75 -8.52
CA GLU A 59 -8.40 18.19 -7.17
C GLU A 59 -9.17 17.37 -6.14
N PRO A 60 -8.49 16.89 -5.08
CA PRO A 60 -9.17 16.13 -4.05
C PRO A 60 -10.10 17.02 -3.21
N VAL A 61 -11.23 16.48 -2.81
CA VAL A 61 -12.07 17.11 -1.79
C VAL A 61 -11.40 16.89 -0.44
N ARG A 62 -11.18 17.98 0.27
CA ARG A 62 -10.50 17.93 1.57
C ARG A 62 -11.48 18.02 2.72
N ALA A 63 -11.17 17.29 3.78
CA ALA A 63 -11.93 17.30 5.04
C ALA A 63 -10.96 17.56 6.20
N PRO A 64 -11.48 18.01 7.37
CA PRO A 64 -10.64 18.21 8.54
C PRO A 64 -9.86 16.95 8.92
N ALA A 65 -8.66 17.11 9.46
CA ALA A 65 -7.84 16.02 9.95
C ALA A 65 -8.58 15.24 11.05
N ARG A 66 -8.48 13.90 10.99
CA ARG A 66 -9.09 13.04 12.00
C ARG A 66 -8.23 13.04 13.27
N ALA A 67 -8.88 13.18 14.43
CA ALA A 67 -8.19 13.10 15.71
C ALA A 67 -7.57 11.71 15.92
N GLY A 68 -6.35 11.68 16.46
CA GLY A 68 -5.67 10.43 16.77
C GLY A 68 -5.05 9.70 15.58
N GLU A 69 -5.12 10.27 14.38
CA GLU A 69 -4.48 9.68 13.20
C GLU A 69 -2.97 9.82 13.28
N LEU A 70 -2.24 8.74 12.93
CA LEU A 70 -0.78 8.76 12.87
C LEU A 70 -0.31 9.63 11.71
N ASP A 71 0.71 10.48 11.96
CA ASP A 71 1.30 11.29 10.90
C ASP A 71 2.16 10.47 9.95
N ARG A 72 2.91 9.52 10.49
CA ARG A 72 3.84 8.70 9.71
C ARG A 72 3.74 7.24 10.12
N SER A 73 3.74 6.36 9.13
CA SER A 73 3.73 4.91 9.38
C SER A 73 4.35 4.17 8.19
N ALA A 74 5.28 3.29 8.49
CA ALA A 74 5.78 2.27 7.57
C ALA A 74 6.24 1.06 8.37
N LEU A 75 6.31 -0.10 7.74
CA LEU A 75 6.66 -1.36 8.39
C LEU A 75 8.12 -1.72 8.17
N ALA A 76 8.76 -2.30 9.18
CA ALA A 76 10.06 -2.94 9.01
C ALA A 76 9.83 -4.36 8.45
N ILE A 77 10.41 -4.65 7.30
CA ILE A 77 10.16 -5.90 6.56
C ILE A 77 11.34 -6.86 6.53
N THR A 78 12.37 -6.62 7.34
CA THR A 78 13.57 -7.46 7.37
C THR A 78 13.25 -8.93 7.67
N ARG A 79 12.36 -9.17 8.64
CA ARG A 79 11.96 -10.53 9.02
C ARG A 79 11.25 -11.26 7.88
N ALA A 80 10.42 -10.57 7.12
CA ALA A 80 9.76 -11.15 5.95
C ALA A 80 10.78 -11.64 4.91
N ARG A 81 11.83 -10.86 4.67
CA ARG A 81 12.90 -11.24 3.76
C ARG A 81 13.68 -12.44 4.25
N THR A 82 14.09 -12.43 5.52
CA THR A 82 14.94 -13.49 6.08
C THR A 82 14.17 -14.78 6.35
N GLU A 83 12.96 -14.70 6.87
CA GLU A 83 12.18 -15.87 7.31
C GLU A 83 11.29 -16.46 6.21
N LEU A 84 10.75 -15.62 5.32
CA LEU A 84 9.86 -16.06 4.25
C LEU A 84 10.51 -16.01 2.86
N GLY A 85 11.67 -15.38 2.72
CA GLY A 85 12.23 -15.09 1.40
C GLY A 85 11.31 -14.16 0.59
N TRP A 86 10.49 -13.36 1.28
CA TRP A 86 9.50 -12.49 0.66
C TRP A 86 10.00 -11.05 0.54
N GLN A 87 9.64 -10.41 -0.54
CA GLN A 87 9.80 -8.96 -0.71
C GLN A 87 8.67 -8.43 -1.58
N PRO A 88 8.32 -7.14 -1.44
CA PRO A 88 7.34 -6.52 -2.33
C PRO A 88 7.90 -6.46 -3.76
N ARG A 89 7.04 -6.68 -4.75
CA ARG A 89 7.44 -6.72 -6.17
C ARG A 89 6.69 -5.71 -7.01
N THR A 90 5.68 -5.06 -6.45
CA THR A 90 4.80 -4.16 -7.18
C THR A 90 5.05 -2.74 -6.70
N SER A 91 5.40 -1.84 -7.61
CA SER A 91 5.53 -0.41 -7.32
C SER A 91 4.16 0.23 -7.09
N LEU A 92 4.15 1.43 -6.50
CA LEU A 92 2.91 2.19 -6.30
C LEU A 92 2.21 2.46 -7.65
N ALA A 93 2.97 2.84 -8.68
CA ALA A 93 2.42 3.11 -10.01
C ALA A 93 1.80 1.86 -10.62
N GLU A 94 2.51 0.72 -10.57
CA GLU A 94 2.02 -0.55 -11.08
C GLU A 94 0.77 -1.02 -10.33
N GLY A 95 0.79 -0.94 -8.99
CA GLY A 95 -0.33 -1.33 -8.16
C GLY A 95 -1.56 -0.45 -8.38
N SER A 96 -1.36 0.86 -8.50
CA SER A 96 -2.47 1.81 -8.78
C SER A 96 -3.14 1.48 -10.10
N ARG A 97 -2.37 1.18 -11.14
CA ARG A 97 -2.92 0.81 -12.44
C ARG A 97 -3.65 -0.53 -12.39
N ALA A 98 -3.07 -1.52 -11.72
CA ALA A 98 -3.69 -2.84 -11.60
C ALA A 98 -5.03 -2.77 -10.86
N VAL A 99 -5.11 -2.00 -9.78
CA VAL A 99 -6.35 -1.79 -9.03
C VAL A 99 -7.40 -1.09 -9.91
N LEU A 100 -7.00 -0.05 -10.63
CA LEU A 100 -7.92 0.66 -11.52
C LEU A 100 -8.45 -0.25 -12.62
N ASP A 101 -7.57 -1.03 -13.25
CA ASP A 101 -7.96 -1.97 -14.31
C ASP A 101 -8.94 -3.02 -13.78
N TRP A 102 -8.71 -3.51 -12.56
CA TRP A 102 -9.63 -4.44 -11.93
C TRP A 102 -11.03 -3.83 -11.74
N PHE A 103 -11.10 -2.62 -11.22
CA PHE A 103 -12.39 -1.93 -11.01
C PHE A 103 -13.10 -1.60 -12.33
N ARG A 104 -12.37 -1.28 -13.38
CA ARG A 104 -12.95 -1.07 -14.71
C ARG A 104 -13.54 -2.35 -15.30
N ALA A 105 -12.89 -3.49 -15.06
CA ALA A 105 -13.35 -4.80 -15.52
C ALA A 105 -14.46 -5.37 -14.65
N ASN A 106 -14.52 -5.01 -13.37
CA ASN A 106 -15.44 -5.55 -12.37
C ASN A 106 -16.30 -4.43 -11.75
N ARG A 107 -17.03 -3.74 -12.58
CA ARG A 107 -17.91 -2.66 -12.11
C ARG A 107 -18.97 -3.20 -11.17
N LEU A 108 -18.94 -2.69 -9.96
CA LEU A 108 -19.87 -3.05 -8.89
C LEU A 108 -20.99 -2.03 -8.79
#